data_386d92424be5ac18417cc2f73974f715
#
_entry.id   386d92424be5ac18417cc2f73974f715
#
_cell.length_a   1.000
_cell.length_b   1.000
_cell.length_c   1.000
_cell.angle_alpha   90.00
_cell.angle_beta   90.00
_cell.angle_gamma   90.00
#
_symmetry.space_group_name_H-M   'P 1'
#
loop_
_entity.id
_entity.type
_entity.pdbx_description
1 polymer ?
#
loop_
_entity_poly.entity_id
_entity_poly.type
_entity_poly.pdbx_seq_one_letter_code
_entity_poly.pdbx_strand_id
1 'polypeptide(L)'
;MGVGPVASTKKGLAETGLTIDDFDVYEANEAFAAQSVAVGKDLNFDLSKLNPNGGAIALGHPVGASGCRILVTLLHEMQKMDAKRGLATLCIGGGMGWWHLIGRRSSMIRRRVSVWLCLPL
;
A
#
# COMPACT_ATOMS: atom_id res chain seq x y z
N MET A 1 -2.14 -9.66 12.78
CA MET A 1 -1.48 -8.41 12.38
C MET A 1 -0.46 -8.62 11.27
N GLY A 2 0.39 -9.64 11.33
CA GLY A 2 1.50 -9.85 10.40
C GLY A 2 1.14 -9.87 8.91
N VAL A 3 0.14 -10.64 8.50
CA VAL A 3 -0.20 -10.85 7.08
C VAL A 3 -1.48 -10.13 6.62
N GLY A 4 -2.03 -9.24 7.42
CA GLY A 4 -3.21 -8.44 7.06
C GLY A 4 -3.08 -7.71 5.72
N PRO A 5 -1.96 -7.02 5.44
CA PRO A 5 -1.72 -6.36 4.16
C PRO A 5 -1.74 -7.30 2.96
N VAL A 6 -1.28 -8.55 3.13
CA VAL A 6 -1.29 -9.58 2.06
C VAL A 6 -2.73 -9.93 1.69
N ALA A 7 -3.53 -10.29 2.70
CA ALA A 7 -4.92 -10.68 2.49
C ALA A 7 -5.75 -9.54 1.88
N SER A 8 -5.63 -8.32 2.42
CA SER A 8 -6.37 -7.16 1.92
C SER A 8 -5.96 -6.78 0.50
N THR A 9 -4.67 -6.79 0.19
CA THR A 9 -4.17 -6.48 -1.15
C THR A 9 -4.59 -7.53 -2.17
N LYS A 10 -4.43 -8.83 -1.86
CA LYS A 10 -4.86 -9.93 -2.75
C LYS A 10 -6.37 -9.86 -3.05
N LYS A 11 -7.18 -9.57 -2.03
CA LYS A 11 -8.62 -9.37 -2.22
C LYS A 11 -8.90 -8.20 -3.16
N GLY A 12 -8.26 -7.08 -2.95
CA GLY A 12 -8.43 -5.92 -3.80
C GLY A 12 -7.97 -6.12 -5.24
N LEU A 13 -6.87 -6.82 -5.45
CA LEU A 13 -6.41 -7.19 -6.79
C LEU A 13 -7.44 -8.08 -7.49
N ALA A 14 -7.99 -9.09 -6.80
CA ALA A 14 -9.02 -9.96 -7.35
C ALA A 14 -10.29 -9.20 -7.75
N GLU A 15 -10.72 -8.21 -6.97
CA GLU A 15 -11.91 -7.42 -7.25
C GLU A 15 -11.72 -6.40 -8.39
N THR A 16 -10.50 -5.93 -8.57
CA THR A 16 -10.17 -4.95 -9.63
C THR A 16 -9.73 -5.59 -10.93
N GLY A 17 -9.41 -6.89 -10.91
CA GLY A 17 -8.82 -7.61 -12.05
C GLY A 17 -7.38 -7.16 -12.35
N LEU A 18 -6.71 -6.48 -11.41
CA LEU A 18 -5.34 -6.03 -11.53
C LEU A 18 -4.36 -7.03 -10.91
N THR A 19 -3.13 -6.96 -11.33
CA THR A 19 -1.98 -7.67 -10.75
C THR A 19 -1.05 -6.69 -10.05
N ILE A 20 -0.11 -7.18 -9.27
CA ILE A 20 0.86 -6.32 -8.60
C ILE A 20 1.76 -5.57 -9.60
N ASP A 21 2.00 -6.16 -10.75
CA ASP A 21 2.84 -5.58 -11.82
C ASP A 21 2.20 -4.37 -12.51
N ASP A 22 0.87 -4.22 -12.36
CA ASP A 22 0.13 -3.08 -12.91
C ASP A 22 0.38 -1.75 -12.17
N PHE A 23 1.10 -1.80 -11.05
CA PHE A 23 1.40 -0.61 -10.24
C PHE A 23 2.81 -0.08 -10.51
N ASP A 24 2.93 1.23 -10.53
CA ASP A 24 4.19 1.93 -10.76
C ASP A 24 4.97 2.16 -9.47
N VAL A 25 4.27 2.27 -8.33
CA VAL A 25 4.85 2.54 -7.01
C VAL A 25 3.98 1.97 -5.88
N TYR A 26 4.63 1.50 -4.82
CA TYR A 26 3.98 0.97 -3.61
C TYR A 26 4.42 1.73 -2.37
N GLU A 27 3.47 2.02 -1.48
CA GLU A 27 3.71 2.43 -0.10
C GLU A 27 3.12 1.38 0.84
N ALA A 28 3.96 0.52 1.37
CA ALA A 28 3.60 -0.47 2.37
C ALA A 28 4.11 -0.01 3.73
N ASN A 29 3.20 0.16 4.71
CA ASN A 29 3.61 0.63 6.02
C ASN A 29 4.47 -0.43 6.74
N GLU A 30 5.63 0.00 7.22
CA GLU A 30 6.59 -0.84 7.93
C GLU A 30 6.32 -0.80 9.43
N ALA A 31 5.22 -1.44 9.88
CA ALA A 31 4.93 -1.53 11.31
C ALA A 31 5.98 -2.35 12.06
N PHE A 32 6.49 -3.41 11.43
CA PHE A 32 7.58 -4.27 11.93
C PHE A 32 8.45 -4.73 10.75
N ALA A 33 9.76 -4.80 10.94
CA ALA A 33 10.70 -5.20 9.89
C ALA A 33 10.42 -6.63 9.36
N ALA A 34 10.22 -7.59 10.25
CA ALA A 34 9.92 -8.97 9.88
C ALA A 34 8.59 -9.08 9.08
N GLN A 35 7.58 -8.33 9.48
CA GLN A 35 6.30 -8.25 8.77
C GLN A 35 6.47 -7.64 7.37
N SER A 36 7.25 -6.58 7.24
CA SER A 36 7.48 -5.92 5.96
C SER A 36 8.17 -6.85 4.96
N VAL A 37 9.15 -7.64 5.43
CA VAL A 37 9.82 -8.67 4.61
C VAL A 37 8.83 -9.75 4.19
N ALA A 38 7.99 -10.25 5.09
CA ALA A 38 7.00 -11.27 4.78
C ALA A 38 5.97 -10.76 3.75
N VAL A 39 5.43 -9.56 3.95
CA VAL A 39 4.47 -8.94 3.02
C VAL A 39 5.09 -8.73 1.64
N GLY A 40 6.33 -8.24 1.58
CA GLY A 40 7.04 -8.04 0.32
C GLY A 40 7.25 -9.34 -0.46
N LYS A 41 7.57 -10.44 0.23
CA LYS A 41 7.71 -11.77 -0.37
C LYS A 41 6.36 -12.34 -0.83
N ASP A 42 5.34 -12.28 0.01
CA ASP A 42 4.01 -12.88 -0.27
C ASP A 42 3.25 -12.16 -1.39
N LEU A 43 3.48 -10.86 -1.56
CA LEU A 43 2.92 -10.05 -2.63
C LEU A 43 3.85 -9.94 -3.85
N ASN A 44 5.05 -10.49 -3.75
CA ASN A 44 6.09 -10.41 -4.79
C ASN A 44 6.35 -8.97 -5.24
N PHE A 45 6.52 -8.05 -4.27
CA PHE A 45 6.80 -6.65 -4.57
C PHE A 45 8.16 -6.47 -5.27
N ASP A 46 8.17 -5.67 -6.32
CA ASP A 46 9.40 -5.11 -6.87
C ASP A 46 9.97 -4.09 -5.87
N LEU A 47 11.10 -4.44 -5.26
CA LEU A 47 11.73 -3.61 -4.24
C LEU A 47 12.19 -2.24 -4.74
N SER A 48 12.39 -2.08 -6.05
CA SER A 48 12.73 -0.78 -6.65
C SER A 48 11.56 0.21 -6.64
N LYS A 49 10.33 -0.30 -6.52
CA LYS A 49 9.09 0.48 -6.47
C LYS A 49 8.53 0.63 -5.06
N LEU A 50 9.11 -0.06 -4.07
CA LEU A 50 8.57 -0.13 -2.71
C LEU A 50 9.17 0.96 -1.83
N ASN A 51 8.30 1.80 -1.25
CA ASN A 51 8.69 2.85 -0.30
C ASN A 51 9.90 3.69 -0.77
N PRO A 52 9.87 4.28 -1.98
CA PRO A 52 11.06 4.91 -2.57
C PRO A 52 11.63 6.07 -1.76
N ASN A 53 10.83 6.67 -0.88
CA ASN A 53 11.25 7.76 0.01
C ASN A 53 11.53 7.27 1.45
N GLY A 54 11.63 5.97 1.67
CA GLY A 54 11.75 5.34 2.98
C GLY A 54 10.40 5.04 3.62
N GLY A 55 10.33 3.98 4.40
CA GLY A 55 9.15 3.56 5.15
C GLY A 55 9.20 3.97 6.62
N ALA A 56 8.31 3.40 7.43
CA ALA A 56 8.18 3.75 8.85
C ALA A 56 9.42 3.40 9.69
N ILE A 57 10.25 2.46 9.26
CA ILE A 57 11.51 2.14 9.94
C ILE A 57 12.46 3.34 9.90
N ALA A 58 12.50 4.06 8.77
CA ALA A 58 13.33 5.24 8.62
C ALA A 58 12.65 6.53 9.14
N LEU A 59 11.33 6.67 8.89
CA LEU A 59 10.58 7.92 9.10
C LEU A 59 9.82 7.95 10.43
N GLY A 60 9.57 6.80 11.04
CA GLY A 60 8.71 6.64 12.22
C GLY A 60 7.30 6.15 11.87
N HIS A 61 6.64 5.56 12.87
CA HIS A 61 5.28 5.03 12.75
C HIS A 61 4.31 5.78 13.66
N PRO A 62 3.81 6.96 13.26
CA PRO A 62 2.77 7.67 14.00
C PRO A 62 1.45 6.92 13.84
N VAL A 63 1.14 5.99 14.75
CA VAL A 63 0.05 5.00 14.62
C VAL A 63 -1.27 5.63 14.19
N GLY A 64 -1.66 6.75 14.78
CA GLY A 64 -2.89 7.47 14.44
C GLY A 64 -2.87 8.20 13.09
N ALA A 65 -1.70 8.36 12.47
CA ALA A 65 -1.52 9.12 11.22
C ALA A 65 -0.88 8.31 10.09
N SER A 66 -0.44 7.07 10.35
CA SER A 66 0.32 6.29 9.35
C SER A 66 -0.44 6.05 8.05
N GLY A 67 -1.75 5.84 8.10
CA GLY A 67 -2.57 5.73 6.89
C GLY A 67 -2.53 7.00 6.03
N CYS A 68 -2.66 8.16 6.67
CA CYS A 68 -2.54 9.45 5.99
C CYS A 68 -1.11 9.67 5.47
N ARG A 69 -0.10 9.35 6.28
CA ARG A 69 1.32 9.50 5.92
C ARG A 69 1.65 8.73 4.64
N ILE A 70 1.36 7.43 4.58
CA ILE A 70 1.68 6.62 3.39
C ILE A 70 0.90 7.10 2.16
N LEU A 71 -0.35 7.53 2.33
CA LEU A 71 -1.18 8.01 1.24
C LEU A 71 -0.65 9.33 0.65
N VAL A 72 -0.26 10.27 1.51
CA VAL A 72 0.33 11.56 1.08
C VAL A 72 1.66 11.32 0.38
N THR A 73 2.53 10.47 0.94
CA THR A 73 3.80 10.10 0.31
C THR A 73 3.58 9.48 -1.07
N LEU A 74 2.65 8.52 -1.17
CA LEU A 74 2.30 7.87 -2.44
C LEU A 74 1.83 8.88 -3.49
N LEU A 75 0.95 9.80 -3.13
CA LEU A 75 0.43 10.82 -4.04
C LEU A 75 1.53 11.73 -4.59
N HIS A 76 2.42 12.19 -3.72
CA HIS A 76 3.55 13.04 -4.14
C HIS A 76 4.54 12.28 -5.01
N GLU A 77 4.86 11.03 -4.68
CA GLU A 77 5.75 10.21 -5.50
C GLU A 77 5.12 9.90 -6.87
N MET A 78 3.83 9.59 -6.92
CA MET A 78 3.12 9.41 -8.18
C MET A 78 3.16 10.66 -9.07
N GLN A 79 3.07 11.84 -8.48
CA GLN A 79 3.20 13.10 -9.22
C GLN A 79 4.62 13.31 -9.76
N LYS A 80 5.63 13.05 -8.93
CA LYS A 80 7.04 13.19 -9.28
C LYS A 80 7.47 12.25 -10.40
N MET A 81 7.00 10.99 -10.36
CA MET A 81 7.32 9.95 -11.34
C MET A 81 6.40 9.96 -12.58
N ASP A 82 5.39 10.81 -12.62
CA ASP A 82 4.29 10.75 -13.59
C ASP A 82 3.58 9.38 -13.63
N ALA A 83 3.53 8.71 -12.47
CA ALA A 83 2.98 7.37 -12.31
C ALA A 83 1.47 7.33 -12.58
N LYS A 84 1.00 6.23 -13.16
CA LYS A 84 -0.42 6.03 -13.48
C LYS A 84 -1.19 5.34 -12.35
N ARG A 85 -0.53 4.40 -11.65
CA ARG A 85 -1.15 3.60 -10.59
C ARG A 85 -0.21 3.49 -9.40
N GLY A 86 -0.75 3.71 -8.22
CA GLY A 86 -0.07 3.54 -6.94
C GLY A 86 -0.88 2.68 -5.98
N LEU A 87 -0.19 1.93 -5.15
CA LEU A 87 -0.76 1.08 -4.12
C LEU A 87 -0.28 1.52 -2.74
N ALA A 88 -1.20 1.75 -1.81
CA ALA A 88 -0.89 1.89 -0.39
C ALA A 88 -1.50 0.72 0.39
N THR A 89 -0.75 0.15 1.32
CA THR A 89 -1.24 -0.93 2.19
C THR A 89 -0.64 -0.83 3.58
N LEU A 90 -1.43 -1.21 4.59
CA LEU A 90 -0.97 -1.28 5.98
C LEU A 90 -1.72 -2.36 6.77
N CYS A 91 -1.10 -2.84 7.84
CA CYS A 91 -1.77 -3.66 8.83
C CYS A 91 -2.54 -2.79 9.82
N ILE A 92 -3.61 -3.35 10.36
CA ILE A 92 -4.42 -2.76 11.43
C ILE A 92 -4.46 -3.74 12.60
N GLY A 93 -4.57 -3.24 13.82
CA GLY A 93 -4.74 -4.06 15.02
C GLY A 93 -5.88 -5.07 14.87
N GLY A 94 -5.78 -6.23 15.53
CA GLY A 94 -6.78 -7.30 15.42
C GLY A 94 -6.65 -8.20 14.19
N GLY A 95 -5.52 -8.18 13.48
CA GLY A 95 -5.27 -9.04 12.31
C GLY A 95 -5.85 -8.51 11.00
N MET A 96 -6.34 -7.28 10.99
CA MET A 96 -6.90 -6.61 9.83
C MET A 96 -5.82 -6.05 8.91
N GLY A 97 -6.17 -5.83 7.64
CA GLY A 97 -5.35 -5.10 6.67
C GLY A 97 -6.19 -4.10 5.90
N TRP A 98 -5.53 -3.04 5.47
CA TRP A 98 -6.12 -2.02 4.61
C TRP A 98 -5.28 -1.86 3.35
N TRP A 99 -5.92 -1.61 2.23
CA TRP A 99 -5.27 -1.30 0.98
C TRP A 99 -6.01 -0.18 0.25
N HIS A 100 -5.28 0.55 -0.58
CA HIS A 100 -5.83 1.64 -1.36
C HIS A 100 -5.15 1.69 -2.72
N LEU A 101 -5.97 1.73 -3.76
CA LEU A 101 -5.53 1.92 -5.13
C LEU A 101 -5.75 3.37 -5.53
N ILE A 102 -4.73 4.00 -6.06
CA ILE A 102 -4.80 5.32 -6.67
C ILE A 102 -4.54 5.18 -8.16
N GLY A 103 -5.47 5.61 -8.96
CA GLY A 103 -5.34 5.70 -10.41
C GLY A 103 -5.35 7.15 -10.87
N ARG A 104 -4.44 7.51 -11.76
CA ARG A 104 -4.43 8.79 -12.45
C ARG A 104 -5.06 8.64 -13.84
N ARG A 105 -6.06 9.43 -14.15
CA ARG A 105 -6.63 9.57 -15.50
C ARG A 105 -6.28 10.96 -16.01
N SER A 106 -5.43 11.06 -17.03
CA SER A 106 -4.97 12.32 -17.66
C SER A 106 -4.96 13.54 -16.74
N SER A 107 -4.29 14.40 -16.43
CA SER A 107 -4.22 15.62 -15.60
C SER A 107 -4.99 15.65 -14.25
N MET A 108 -5.89 14.70 -13.94
CA MET A 108 -6.67 14.69 -12.71
C MET A 108 -6.60 13.36 -11.95
N ILE A 109 -6.18 13.40 -10.68
CA ILE A 109 -6.17 12.23 -9.79
C ILE A 109 -7.63 11.86 -9.47
N ARG A 110 -8.15 10.80 -10.06
CA ARG A 110 -9.43 10.22 -9.65
C ARG A 110 -9.19 9.11 -8.63
N ARG A 111 -9.70 9.33 -7.44
CA ARG A 111 -9.71 8.34 -6.36
C ARG A 111 -10.77 7.28 -6.66
N ARG A 112 -10.38 6.02 -6.81
CA ARG A 112 -11.27 4.92 -6.43
C ARG A 112 -10.83 4.49 -5.04
N VAL A 113 -11.57 4.93 -4.05
CA VAL A 113 -11.41 4.52 -2.66
C VAL A 113 -12.14 3.20 -2.50
N SER A 114 -11.41 2.10 -2.36
CA SER A 114 -11.98 0.84 -1.89
C SER A 114 -11.36 0.56 -0.53
N VAL A 115 -12.05 0.96 0.53
CA VAL A 115 -11.71 0.58 1.90
C VAL A 115 -12.28 -0.81 2.15
N TRP A 116 -11.41 -1.80 2.32
CA TRP A 116 -11.82 -3.14 2.69
C TRP A 116 -11.25 -3.49 4.06
N LEU A 117 -12.17 -3.65 4.99
CA LEU A 117 -11.88 -4.21 6.30
C LEU A 117 -11.90 -5.73 6.14
N CYS A 118 -10.73 -6.37 6.12
CA CYS A 118 -10.67 -7.82 6.20
C CYS A 118 -10.79 -8.18 7.69
N LEU A 119 -11.99 -8.59 8.10
CA LEU A 119 -12.19 -9.22 9.41
C LEU A 119 -11.57 -10.62 9.35
N PRO A 120 -10.85 -11.06 10.39
CA PRO A 120 -10.41 -12.45 10.46
C PRO A 120 -11.64 -13.37 10.54
N LEU A 121 -11.62 -14.46 9.73
CA LEU A 121 -12.47 -15.62 9.96
C LEU A 121 -12.00 -16.35 11.20
#